data_d3d33f3537c7a4aaffe9c4895900065d
#
_entry.id   d3d33f3537c7a4aaffe9c4895900065d
#
_cell.length_a   1.000
_cell.length_b   1.000
_cell.length_c   1.000
_cell.angle_alpha   90.00
_cell.angle_beta   90.00
_cell.angle_gamma   90.00
#
_symmetry.space_group_name_H-M   'P 1'
#
loop_
_entity.id
_entity.type
_entity.pdbx_description
1 polymer ?
#
loop_
_entity_poly.entity_id
_entity_poly.type
_entity_poly.pdbx_seq_one_letter_code
_entity_poly.pdbx_strand_id
1 'polypeptide(L)'
;VAGEVRANRTTIWMQPPGTPSMGAAFLKAHQHTGEPLLLDHALAAGTALAASQLESGGWDYRFDFSKPTEAKRRNISTFDDNTSQSVLRFLLALGEYCKGSSARERAIKHARDYGLGKLLEAQYPNGAWPQRYDGVPKTIQNYPVLKARYPGTWVREYPKEKYINHYTFNVCVNIFPLFV
;
A
#
# COMPACT_ATOMS: atom_id res chain seq x y z
N VAL A 1 -7.29 -1.62 -13.37
CA VAL A 1 -6.79 -2.74 -13.90
C VAL A 1 -7.72 -3.26 -14.96
N ALA A 2 -7.20 -3.29 -16.18
CA ALA A 2 -8.02 -3.58 -17.34
C ALA A 2 -8.62 -4.99 -17.21
N GLY A 3 -9.94 -5.06 -17.25
CA GLY A 3 -10.68 -6.32 -17.38
C GLY A 3 -11.31 -6.87 -16.11
N GLU A 4 -10.90 -6.45 -14.90
CA GLU A 4 -11.48 -7.01 -13.67
C GLU A 4 -12.81 -6.35 -13.26
N VAL A 5 -12.89 -5.02 -13.36
CA VAL A 5 -14.10 -4.26 -13.04
C VAL A 5 -14.18 -3.03 -13.97
N ARG A 6 -15.39 -2.68 -14.37
CA ARG A 6 -15.61 -1.47 -15.18
C ARG A 6 -15.19 -0.22 -14.39
N ALA A 7 -14.40 0.64 -15.04
CA ALA A 7 -14.05 1.93 -14.48
C ALA A 7 -15.30 2.81 -14.28
N ASN A 8 -15.30 3.60 -13.21
CA ASN A 8 -16.34 4.59 -12.92
C ASN A 8 -15.69 5.88 -12.38
N ARG A 9 -16.50 6.91 -12.13
CA ARG A 9 -16.01 8.25 -11.73
C ARG A 9 -15.70 8.35 -10.22
N THR A 10 -16.09 7.38 -9.41
CA THR A 10 -15.99 7.44 -7.96
C THR A 10 -14.98 6.46 -7.37
N THR A 11 -14.41 5.59 -8.19
CA THR A 11 -13.49 4.55 -7.73
C THR A 11 -12.07 4.80 -8.20
N ILE A 12 -11.13 4.78 -7.27
CA ILE A 12 -9.69 4.75 -7.55
C ILE A 12 -9.14 3.34 -7.35
N TRP A 13 -8.02 3.04 -8.04
CA TRP A 13 -7.32 1.77 -7.98
C TRP A 13 -5.89 1.98 -7.49
N MET A 14 -5.46 1.21 -6.52
CA MET A 14 -4.12 1.28 -5.96
C MET A 14 -3.13 0.35 -6.63
N GLN A 15 -3.60 -0.82 -7.07
CA GLN A 15 -2.76 -1.76 -7.83
C GLN A 15 -2.27 -1.14 -9.15
N PRO A 16 -0.98 -1.24 -9.49
CA PRO A 16 -0.47 -0.76 -10.78
C PRO A 16 -1.12 -1.47 -11.99
N PRO A 17 -1.38 -0.74 -13.07
CA PRO A 17 -1.14 0.67 -13.35
C PRO A 17 -2.30 1.60 -12.94
N GLY A 18 -2.67 1.63 -11.67
CA GLY A 18 -3.77 2.44 -11.14
C GLY A 18 -3.39 3.89 -10.81
N THR A 19 -4.13 4.48 -9.88
CA THR A 19 -4.00 5.89 -9.47
C THR A 19 -2.58 6.28 -9.04
N PRO A 20 -1.81 5.46 -8.26
CA PRO A 20 -0.43 5.80 -7.92
C PRO A 20 0.47 5.91 -9.15
N SER A 21 0.29 5.03 -10.13
CA SER A 21 1.07 5.06 -11.38
C SER A 21 0.77 6.29 -12.22
N MET A 22 -0.50 6.69 -12.28
CA MET A 22 -0.90 7.91 -12.98
C MET A 22 -0.36 9.15 -12.26
N GLY A 23 -0.47 9.20 -10.94
CA GLY A 23 0.11 10.28 -10.14
C GLY A 23 1.63 10.42 -10.35
N ALA A 24 2.34 9.29 -10.34
CA ALA A 24 3.78 9.26 -10.60
C ALA A 24 4.13 9.72 -12.03
N ALA A 25 3.31 9.36 -13.02
CA ALA A 25 3.50 9.82 -14.40
C ALA A 25 3.34 11.35 -14.52
N PHE A 26 2.32 11.93 -13.88
CA PHE A 26 2.14 13.39 -13.83
C PHE A 26 3.32 14.08 -13.12
N LEU A 27 3.76 13.53 -11.98
CA LEU A 27 4.90 14.07 -11.25
C LEU A 27 6.17 14.05 -12.09
N LYS A 28 6.45 12.93 -12.75
CA LYS A 28 7.59 12.79 -13.64
C LYS A 28 7.51 13.75 -14.85
N ALA A 29 6.33 13.94 -15.41
CA ALA A 29 6.13 14.90 -16.49
C ALA A 29 6.39 16.33 -16.01
N HIS A 30 5.90 16.70 -14.81
CA HIS A 30 6.20 17.99 -14.18
C HIS A 30 7.72 18.19 -13.99
N GLN A 31 8.43 17.17 -13.50
CA GLN A 31 9.89 17.23 -13.32
C GLN A 31 10.65 17.55 -14.60
N HIS A 32 10.14 17.11 -15.76
CA HIS A 32 10.78 17.32 -17.06
C HIS A 32 10.37 18.63 -17.73
N THR A 33 9.15 19.08 -17.51
CA THR A 33 8.57 20.23 -18.23
C THR A 33 8.49 21.50 -17.40
N GLY A 34 8.48 21.38 -16.07
CA GLY A 34 8.17 22.48 -15.16
C GLY A 34 6.70 22.91 -15.15
N GLU A 35 5.82 22.24 -15.91
CA GLU A 35 4.43 22.64 -16.06
C GLU A 35 3.65 22.47 -14.72
N PRO A 36 3.14 23.57 -14.11
CA PRO A 36 2.49 23.52 -12.79
C PRO A 36 1.21 22.66 -12.76
N LEU A 37 0.46 22.62 -13.87
CA LEU A 37 -0.78 21.85 -13.97
C LEU A 37 -0.53 20.34 -13.74
N LEU A 38 0.61 19.85 -14.19
CA LEU A 38 1.00 18.44 -13.99
C LEU A 38 1.26 18.13 -12.51
N LEU A 39 1.86 19.07 -11.77
CA LEU A 39 2.01 18.94 -10.31
C LEU A 39 0.64 18.94 -9.62
N ASP A 40 -0.28 19.82 -10.05
CA ASP A 40 -1.64 19.82 -9.51
C ASP A 40 -2.37 18.49 -9.73
N HIS A 41 -2.21 17.85 -10.86
CA HIS A 41 -2.76 16.50 -11.11
C HIS A 41 -2.11 15.44 -10.21
N ALA A 42 -0.79 15.50 -10.02
CA ALA A 42 -0.11 14.61 -9.08
C ALA A 42 -0.61 14.82 -7.63
N LEU A 43 -0.75 16.07 -7.19
CA LEU A 43 -1.29 16.40 -5.88
C LEU A 43 -2.75 15.95 -5.72
N ALA A 44 -3.58 16.04 -6.77
CA ALA A 44 -4.95 15.52 -6.75
C ALA A 44 -4.99 14.01 -6.55
N ALA A 45 -4.13 13.27 -7.26
CA ALA A 45 -3.97 11.82 -7.06
C ALA A 45 -3.52 11.51 -5.63
N GLY A 46 -2.51 12.21 -5.11
CA GLY A 46 -2.03 12.05 -3.74
C GLY A 46 -3.11 12.32 -2.68
N THR A 47 -3.95 13.33 -2.93
CA THR A 47 -5.09 13.65 -2.04
C THR A 47 -6.12 12.53 -2.00
N ALA A 48 -6.47 11.98 -3.15
CA ALA A 48 -7.41 10.87 -3.23
C ALA A 48 -6.85 9.62 -2.52
N LEU A 49 -5.57 9.34 -2.68
CA LEU A 49 -4.90 8.23 -1.99
C LEU A 49 -4.83 8.46 -0.47
N ALA A 50 -4.54 9.68 -0.01
CA ALA A 50 -4.56 10.01 1.41
C ALA A 50 -5.97 9.82 2.02
N ALA A 51 -7.02 10.26 1.32
CA ALA A 51 -8.40 10.12 1.78
C ALA A 51 -8.88 8.65 1.81
N SER A 52 -8.30 7.78 0.99
CA SER A 52 -8.64 6.35 0.90
C SER A 52 -7.83 5.45 1.83
N GLN A 53 -6.89 6.00 2.60
CA GLN A 53 -6.06 5.23 3.52
C GLN A 53 -6.90 4.54 4.60
N LEU A 54 -6.57 3.29 4.90
CA LEU A 54 -7.21 2.49 5.94
C LEU A 54 -6.58 2.77 7.32
N GLU A 55 -7.30 2.48 8.39
CA GLU A 55 -6.77 2.55 9.77
C GLU A 55 -5.60 1.59 10.00
N SER A 56 -5.57 0.47 9.27
CA SER A 56 -4.42 -0.44 9.22
C SER A 56 -3.17 0.17 8.54
N GLY A 57 -3.28 1.40 8.01
CA GLY A 57 -2.19 2.22 7.50
C GLY A 57 -1.87 2.09 6.03
N GLY A 58 -2.33 1.05 5.38
CA GLY A 58 -2.15 0.84 3.93
C GLY A 58 -3.44 1.05 3.16
N TRP A 59 -3.54 0.34 2.03
CA TRP A 59 -4.64 0.44 1.09
C TRP A 59 -5.12 -0.95 0.66
N ASP A 60 -6.39 -1.05 0.29
CA ASP A 60 -6.91 -2.20 -0.46
C ASP A 60 -6.77 -1.94 -1.96
N TYR A 61 -7.11 -2.89 -2.81
CA TYR A 61 -6.98 -2.80 -4.28
C TYR A 61 -7.72 -1.61 -4.87
N ARG A 62 -8.87 -1.26 -4.32
CA ARG A 62 -9.71 -0.17 -4.81
C ARG A 62 -10.43 0.54 -3.67
N PHE A 63 -10.81 1.79 -3.92
CA PHE A 63 -11.62 2.58 -3.00
C PHE A 63 -12.71 3.32 -3.77
N ASP A 64 -13.97 3.13 -3.37
CA ASP A 64 -15.12 3.82 -3.96
C ASP A 64 -15.57 4.96 -3.04
N PHE A 65 -15.38 6.19 -3.48
CA PHE A 65 -15.78 7.39 -2.76
C PHE A 65 -17.29 7.59 -2.67
N SER A 66 -18.10 6.86 -3.45
CA SER A 66 -19.56 6.86 -3.29
C SER A 66 -20.01 6.05 -2.08
N LYS A 67 -19.15 5.16 -1.57
CA LYS A 67 -19.42 4.26 -0.44
C LYS A 67 -18.23 4.16 0.52
N PRO A 68 -17.76 5.27 1.09
CA PRO A 68 -16.50 5.31 1.83
C PRO A 68 -16.53 4.42 3.09
N THR A 69 -17.65 4.35 3.79
CA THR A 69 -17.79 3.51 4.99
C THR A 69 -17.69 2.03 4.64
N GLU A 70 -18.31 1.58 3.56
CA GLU A 70 -18.23 0.20 3.08
C GLU A 70 -16.80 -0.14 2.64
N ALA A 71 -16.14 0.77 1.91
CA ALA A 71 -14.78 0.60 1.45
C ALA A 71 -13.77 0.45 2.62
N LYS A 72 -13.98 1.16 3.73
CA LYS A 72 -13.12 1.10 4.92
C LYS A 72 -13.48 -0.03 5.91
N ARG A 73 -14.65 -0.65 5.78
CA ARG A 73 -15.15 -1.62 6.77
C ARG A 73 -14.22 -2.80 7.00
N ARG A 74 -13.54 -3.29 5.98
CA ARG A 74 -12.63 -4.44 6.11
C ARG A 74 -11.35 -4.11 6.84
N ASN A 75 -10.90 -2.86 6.79
CA ASN A 75 -9.68 -2.34 7.41
C ASN A 75 -8.45 -3.28 7.30
N ILE A 76 -8.25 -3.86 6.12
CA ILE A 76 -7.13 -4.76 5.83
C ILE A 76 -6.30 -4.16 4.71
N SER A 77 -5.08 -3.75 5.02
CA SER A 77 -4.09 -3.31 4.05
C SER A 77 -3.63 -4.46 3.16
N THR A 78 -3.48 -4.20 1.88
CA THR A 78 -2.98 -5.17 0.89
C THR A 78 -1.54 -4.84 0.52
N PHE A 79 -0.62 -5.78 0.78
CA PHE A 79 0.76 -5.74 0.31
C PHE A 79 0.99 -6.64 -0.91
N ASP A 80 -0.05 -7.33 -1.34
CA ASP A 80 -0.02 -8.12 -2.57
C ASP A 80 -0.07 -7.22 -3.81
N ASP A 81 0.40 -7.73 -4.95
CA ASP A 81 0.37 -7.07 -6.25
C ASP A 81 0.91 -5.64 -6.25
N ASN A 82 1.86 -5.35 -5.36
CA ASN A 82 2.47 -4.03 -5.26
C ASN A 82 1.46 -2.89 -4.94
N THR A 83 0.37 -3.22 -4.25
CA THR A 83 -0.75 -2.30 -4.01
C THR A 83 -0.36 -1.16 -3.08
N SER A 84 -0.17 -1.40 -1.78
CA SER A 84 0.22 -0.35 -0.82
C SER A 84 1.62 0.20 -1.09
N GLN A 85 2.54 -0.63 -1.60
CA GLN A 85 3.89 -0.21 -1.93
C GLN A 85 3.94 0.82 -3.05
N SER A 86 3.11 0.67 -4.09
CA SER A 86 3.05 1.65 -5.18
C SER A 86 2.51 2.99 -4.70
N VAL A 87 1.54 2.97 -3.79
CA VAL A 87 1.03 4.19 -3.15
C VAL A 87 2.14 4.86 -2.34
N LEU A 88 2.80 4.12 -1.45
CA LEU A 88 3.86 4.67 -0.60
C LEU A 88 5.02 5.24 -1.42
N ARG A 89 5.49 4.55 -2.46
CA ARG A 89 6.52 5.10 -3.36
C ARG A 89 6.10 6.40 -4.03
N PHE A 90 4.86 6.46 -4.49
CA PHE A 90 4.34 7.70 -5.08
C PHE A 90 4.24 8.82 -4.04
N LEU A 91 3.70 8.54 -2.85
CA LEU A 91 3.59 9.56 -1.79
C LEU A 91 4.95 10.01 -1.25
N LEU A 92 5.96 9.14 -1.24
CA LEU A 92 7.34 9.52 -0.93
C LEU A 92 7.87 10.53 -1.94
N ALA A 93 7.79 10.22 -3.22
CA ALA A 93 8.25 11.12 -4.29
C ALA A 93 7.46 12.45 -4.30
N LEU A 94 6.14 12.38 -4.15
CA LEU A 94 5.28 13.57 -4.10
C LEU A 94 5.55 14.43 -2.85
N GLY A 95 5.93 13.80 -1.75
CA GLY A 95 6.22 14.47 -0.48
C GLY A 95 7.32 15.53 -0.57
N GLU A 96 8.27 15.37 -1.50
CA GLU A 96 9.33 16.35 -1.77
C GLU A 96 8.76 17.69 -2.29
N TYR A 97 7.58 17.66 -2.90
CA TYR A 97 6.85 18.84 -3.40
C TYR A 97 5.86 19.39 -2.39
N CYS A 98 5.62 18.70 -1.27
CA CYS A 98 4.70 19.10 -0.24
C CYS A 98 5.43 19.88 0.87
N LYS A 99 5.32 21.20 0.87
CA LYS A 99 5.91 22.06 1.92
C LYS A 99 5.10 22.07 3.23
N GLY A 100 3.90 21.48 3.24
CA GLY A 100 2.98 21.47 4.39
C GLY A 100 2.17 22.75 4.54
N SER A 101 2.21 23.64 3.55
CA SER A 101 1.52 24.92 3.56
C SER A 101 0.00 24.79 3.46
N SER A 102 -0.49 23.84 2.69
CA SER A 102 -1.92 23.57 2.50
C SER A 102 -2.41 22.36 3.30
N ALA A 103 -3.73 22.29 3.55
CA ALA A 103 -4.36 21.11 4.17
C ALA A 103 -4.14 19.84 3.33
N ARG A 104 -4.17 19.97 2.00
CA ARG A 104 -3.91 18.91 1.03
C ARG A 104 -2.50 18.33 1.21
N GLU A 105 -1.48 19.18 1.27
CA GLU A 105 -0.10 18.75 1.45
C GLU A 105 0.14 18.07 2.80
N ARG A 106 -0.46 18.62 3.87
CA ARG A 106 -0.38 18.01 5.20
C ARG A 106 -1.02 16.62 5.22
N ALA A 107 -2.18 16.45 4.58
CA ALA A 107 -2.84 15.15 4.48
C ALA A 107 -1.99 14.12 3.72
N ILE A 108 -1.35 14.51 2.61
CA ILE A 108 -0.45 13.66 1.83
C ILE A 108 0.76 13.22 2.69
N LYS A 109 1.40 14.16 3.37
CA LYS A 109 2.53 13.85 4.26
C LYS A 109 2.13 12.93 5.41
N HIS A 110 0.99 13.22 6.05
CA HIS A 110 0.47 12.37 7.12
C HIS A 110 0.20 10.94 6.62
N ALA A 111 -0.46 10.78 5.48
CA ALA A 111 -0.75 9.46 4.92
C ALA A 111 0.53 8.68 4.59
N ARG A 112 1.55 9.36 4.05
CA ARG A 112 2.87 8.79 3.81
C ARG A 112 3.49 8.28 5.11
N ASP A 113 3.61 9.14 6.12
CA ASP A 113 4.33 8.85 7.36
C ASP A 113 3.61 7.77 8.18
N TYR A 114 2.29 7.86 8.27
CA TYR A 114 1.45 6.85 8.91
C TYR A 114 1.56 5.49 8.20
N GLY A 115 1.48 5.50 6.87
CA GLY A 115 1.60 4.28 6.07
C GLY A 115 2.97 3.60 6.20
N LEU A 116 4.06 4.38 6.23
CA LEU A 116 5.41 3.86 6.47
C LEU A 116 5.55 3.26 7.87
N GLY A 117 5.05 3.94 8.90
CA GLY A 117 5.07 3.43 10.26
C GLY A 117 4.32 2.09 10.37
N LYS A 118 3.13 2.00 9.78
CA LYS A 118 2.34 0.77 9.78
C LYS A 118 2.95 -0.35 8.93
N LEU A 119 3.65 -0.02 7.85
CA LEU A 119 4.40 -1.00 7.08
C LEU A 119 5.51 -1.65 7.93
N LEU A 120 6.22 -0.87 8.75
CA LEU A 120 7.23 -1.39 9.67
C LEU A 120 6.62 -2.27 10.77
N GLU A 121 5.48 -1.85 11.34
CA GLU A 121 4.74 -2.67 12.32
C GLU A 121 4.23 -3.99 11.74
N ALA A 122 3.95 -4.03 10.44
CA ALA A 122 3.50 -5.24 9.74
C ALA A 122 4.63 -6.25 9.49
N GLN A 123 5.89 -5.85 9.62
CA GLN A 123 7.02 -6.73 9.38
C GLN A 123 7.11 -7.82 10.46
N TYR A 124 7.22 -9.06 10.02
CA TYR A 124 7.48 -10.17 10.92
C TYR A 124 8.91 -10.10 11.51
N PRO A 125 9.16 -10.69 12.70
CA PRO A 125 10.48 -10.67 13.31
C PRO A 125 11.62 -11.25 12.47
N ASN A 126 11.30 -12.08 11.47
CA ASN A 126 12.27 -12.61 10.51
C ASN A 126 12.52 -11.69 9.31
N GLY A 127 11.93 -10.50 9.29
CA GLY A 127 12.10 -9.51 8.22
C GLY A 127 11.15 -9.63 7.03
N ALA A 128 10.30 -10.66 6.98
CA ALA A 128 9.29 -10.82 5.94
C ALA A 128 8.04 -9.95 6.19
N TRP A 129 7.22 -9.74 5.15
CA TRP A 129 5.92 -9.08 5.28
C TRP A 129 4.79 -10.03 4.91
N PRO A 130 3.59 -9.87 5.54
CA PRO A 130 2.39 -10.59 5.14
C PRO A 130 1.85 -10.04 3.81
N GLN A 131 1.05 -10.83 3.10
CA GLN A 131 0.27 -10.32 1.98
C GLN A 131 -0.82 -9.33 2.42
N ARG A 132 -1.35 -9.54 3.61
CA ARG A 132 -2.43 -8.73 4.20
C ARG A 132 -2.08 -8.33 5.61
N TYR A 133 -2.43 -7.09 5.99
CA TYR A 133 -2.16 -6.55 7.31
C TYR A 133 -3.42 -5.93 7.91
N ASP A 134 -3.76 -6.36 9.11
CA ASP A 134 -4.96 -5.98 9.86
C ASP A 134 -4.75 -4.82 10.86
N GLY A 135 -3.54 -4.25 10.89
CA GLY A 135 -3.17 -3.19 11.83
C GLY A 135 -2.57 -3.71 13.14
N VAL A 136 -2.52 -5.03 13.36
CA VAL A 136 -1.93 -5.62 14.58
C VAL A 136 -0.43 -5.87 14.37
N PRO A 137 0.46 -5.26 15.20
CA PRO A 137 1.91 -5.41 15.08
C PRO A 137 2.37 -6.88 15.16
N LYS A 138 3.30 -7.25 14.28
CA LYS A 138 3.81 -8.62 14.19
C LYS A 138 5.04 -8.80 15.10
N THR A 139 4.81 -8.82 16.41
CA THR A 139 5.86 -8.89 17.42
C THR A 139 6.44 -10.31 17.58
N ILE A 140 7.65 -10.41 18.13
CA ILE A 140 8.31 -11.71 18.38
C ILE A 140 7.52 -12.59 19.35
N GLN A 141 6.75 -12.01 20.26
CA GLN A 141 5.90 -12.73 21.20
C GLN A 141 4.78 -13.48 20.48
N ASN A 142 4.18 -12.86 19.49
CA ASN A 142 3.07 -13.43 18.72
C ASN A 142 3.56 -14.24 17.50
N TYR A 143 4.73 -13.90 16.98
CA TYR A 143 5.31 -14.49 15.77
C TYR A 143 6.79 -14.83 16.01
N PRO A 144 7.10 -15.84 16.84
CA PRO A 144 8.48 -16.21 17.14
C PRO A 144 9.19 -16.71 15.88
N VAL A 145 10.47 -16.32 15.72
CA VAL A 145 11.30 -16.82 14.63
C VAL A 145 11.70 -18.27 14.92
N LEU A 146 11.20 -19.18 14.10
CA LEU A 146 11.49 -20.59 14.21
C LEU A 146 12.51 -21.00 13.14
N LYS A 147 13.44 -21.91 13.53
CA LYS A 147 14.33 -22.53 12.54
C LYS A 147 13.51 -23.42 11.60
N ALA A 148 13.70 -23.25 10.29
CA ALA A 148 13.10 -24.13 9.32
C ALA A 148 13.57 -25.58 9.56
N ARG A 149 12.63 -26.51 9.68
CA ARG A 149 12.88 -27.95 9.71
C ARG A 149 12.26 -28.54 8.45
N TYR A 150 13.07 -29.25 7.69
CA TYR A 150 12.63 -29.98 6.49
C TYR A 150 12.55 -31.46 6.84
N PRO A 151 11.43 -31.95 7.39
CA PRO A 151 11.28 -33.39 7.65
C PRO A 151 11.27 -34.14 6.32
N GLY A 152 11.85 -35.34 6.28
CA GLY A 152 11.89 -36.17 5.09
C GLY A 152 10.50 -36.60 4.59
N THR A 153 9.47 -36.38 5.40
CA THR A 153 8.05 -36.63 5.10
C THR A 153 7.29 -35.32 4.90
N TRP A 154 7.89 -34.33 4.24
CA TRP A 154 7.20 -33.08 3.99
C TRP A 154 5.88 -33.27 3.27
N VAL A 155 4.77 -33.11 3.98
CA VAL A 155 3.43 -33.03 3.39
C VAL A 155 3.28 -31.61 2.81
N ARG A 156 3.20 -31.53 1.49
CA ARG A 156 3.01 -30.27 0.75
C ARG A 156 1.51 -29.98 0.57
N GLU A 157 0.74 -30.12 1.64
CA GLU A 157 -0.66 -29.73 1.61
C GLU A 157 -0.80 -28.25 1.91
N TYR A 158 -1.62 -27.56 1.13
CA TYR A 158 -1.95 -26.16 1.37
C TYR A 158 -2.78 -26.06 2.65
N PRO A 159 -2.47 -25.13 3.57
CA PRO A 159 -3.27 -24.98 4.80
C PRO A 159 -4.74 -24.73 4.48
N LYS A 160 -5.63 -25.41 5.18
CA LYS A 160 -7.10 -25.23 5.01
C LYS A 160 -7.59 -23.90 5.59
N GLU A 161 -6.82 -23.29 6.47
CA GLU A 161 -7.12 -22.00 7.07
C GLU A 161 -6.83 -20.82 6.12
N LYS A 162 -7.45 -19.68 6.38
CA LYS A 162 -7.19 -18.48 5.58
C LYS A 162 -5.72 -18.10 5.67
N TYR A 163 -5.07 -17.91 4.53
CA TYR A 163 -3.63 -17.61 4.43
C TYR A 163 -3.19 -16.37 5.23
N ILE A 164 -4.10 -15.44 5.53
CA ILE A 164 -3.82 -14.26 6.36
C ILE A 164 -3.32 -14.62 7.77
N ASN A 165 -3.66 -15.81 8.26
CA ASN A 165 -3.26 -16.30 9.58
C ASN A 165 -1.93 -17.05 9.56
N HIS A 166 -1.30 -17.21 8.39
CA HIS A 166 -0.07 -17.95 8.20
C HIS A 166 1.11 -17.05 7.86
N TYR A 167 2.31 -17.53 8.12
CA TYR A 167 3.54 -16.94 7.62
C TYR A 167 3.58 -17.12 6.09
N THR A 168 3.15 -16.12 5.37
CA THR A 168 3.15 -16.13 3.91
C THR A 168 4.21 -15.18 3.40
N PHE A 169 5.22 -15.71 2.70
CA PHE A 169 6.16 -14.87 1.97
C PHE A 169 5.45 -14.22 0.79
N ASN A 170 5.34 -12.91 0.83
CA ASN A 170 4.91 -12.15 -0.32
C ASN A 170 6.12 -11.75 -1.15
N VAL A 171 6.26 -12.36 -2.32
CA VAL A 171 7.37 -12.10 -3.24
C VAL A 171 7.43 -10.62 -3.64
N CYS A 172 6.29 -9.99 -3.87
CA CYS A 172 6.23 -8.58 -4.25
C CYS A 172 6.72 -7.64 -3.13
N VAL A 173 6.48 -7.99 -1.87
CA VAL A 173 6.93 -7.18 -0.73
C VAL A 173 8.39 -7.43 -0.40
N ASN A 174 8.85 -8.69 -0.54
CA ASN A 174 10.19 -9.09 -0.09
C ASN A 174 11.28 -8.87 -1.14
N ILE A 175 10.94 -8.83 -2.44
CA ILE A 175 11.90 -8.64 -3.55
C ILE A 175 12.07 -7.16 -3.91
N PHE A 176 11.06 -6.34 -3.67
CA PHE A 176 11.13 -4.90 -3.93
C PHE A 176 11.18 -4.12 -2.62
N PRO A 177 12.32 -4.05 -1.93
CA PRO A 177 12.46 -3.13 -0.83
C PRO A 177 12.15 -1.72 -1.30
N LEU A 178 11.64 -0.89 -0.40
CA LEU A 178 11.41 0.54 -0.62
C LEU A 178 12.76 1.26 -0.74
N PHE A 179 13.61 0.87 -1.68
CA PHE A 179 14.80 1.65 -1.97
C PHE A 179 14.38 2.92 -2.71
N VAL A 180 14.61 4.00 -2.04
CA VAL A 180 14.69 5.35 -2.56
C VAL A 180 16.00 5.49 -3.32
#